data_df2ee2a58db28010417d4cf4c0d897c9
#
_entry.id   df2ee2a58db28010417d4cf4c0d897c9
#
_cell.length_a   1.000
_cell.length_b   1.000
_cell.length_c   1.000
_cell.angle_alpha   90.00
_cell.angle_beta   90.00
_cell.angle_gamma   90.00
#
_symmetry.space_group_name_H-M   'P 1'
#
loop_
_entity.id
_entity.type
_entity.pdbx_description
1 polymer ?
#
loop_
_entity_poly.entity_id
_entity_poly.type
_entity_poly.pdbx_seq_one_letter_code
_entity_poly.pdbx_strand_id
1 'polypeptide(L)'
;VNEAGHGRSQADYKKWYDKVFNRLDWLEERLANQRYLFGDQITLVDINLYVTLSRFDLVFYQKYFVNKKRLVDYPNLWNYAKDLYAIPAFGDNTNFESMRQRFYEVDHTPQEDLPRIIPLGPDDSIWEEANDRAEKFG
;
A
#
# COMPACT_ATOMS: atom_id res chain seq x y z
N VAL A 1 8.94 -0.69 -4.55
CA VAL A 1 7.77 0.02 -5.09
C VAL A 1 8.16 1.38 -5.65
N ASN A 2 8.89 2.20 -4.89
CA ASN A 2 9.37 3.50 -5.37
C ASN A 2 10.24 3.38 -6.63
N GLU A 3 11.04 2.33 -6.72
CA GLU A 3 11.91 2.09 -7.87
C GLU A 3 11.11 1.82 -9.15
N ALA A 4 9.95 1.15 -9.06
CA ALA A 4 9.05 0.98 -10.20
C ALA A 4 8.51 2.31 -10.71
N GLY A 5 8.16 3.22 -9.79
CA GLY A 5 7.65 4.54 -10.13
C GLY A 5 8.70 5.51 -10.65
N HIS A 6 9.97 5.28 -10.36
CA HIS A 6 11.09 6.13 -10.76
C HIS A 6 11.95 5.52 -11.86
N GLY A 7 11.52 4.40 -12.45
CA GLY A 7 12.19 3.78 -13.59
C GLY A 7 12.23 4.74 -14.77
N ARG A 8 13.41 4.82 -15.43
CA ARG A 8 13.64 5.73 -16.56
C ARG A 8 13.35 5.12 -17.93
N SER A 9 13.09 3.81 -17.99
CA SER A 9 12.82 3.10 -19.23
C SER A 9 11.70 2.08 -19.03
N GLN A 10 11.11 1.64 -20.12
CA GLN A 10 10.10 0.58 -20.08
C GLN A 10 10.67 -0.71 -19.49
N ALA A 11 11.94 -1.04 -19.79
CA ALA A 11 12.58 -2.23 -19.26
C ALA A 11 12.80 -2.15 -17.74
N ASP A 12 13.25 -1.01 -17.23
CA ASP A 12 13.41 -0.79 -15.78
C ASP A 12 12.08 -0.85 -15.06
N TYR A 13 11.06 -0.19 -15.60
CA TYR A 13 9.69 -0.23 -15.07
C TYR A 13 9.19 -1.68 -14.98
N LYS A 14 9.31 -2.46 -16.05
CA LYS A 14 8.85 -3.85 -16.08
C LYS A 14 9.58 -4.70 -15.03
N LYS A 15 10.89 -4.53 -14.90
CA LYS A 15 11.70 -5.27 -13.93
C LYS A 15 11.21 -5.05 -12.50
N TRP A 16 11.02 -3.81 -12.11
CA TRP A 16 10.58 -3.48 -10.75
C TRP A 16 9.11 -3.80 -10.54
N TYR A 17 8.28 -3.64 -11.56
CA TYR A 17 6.88 -4.04 -11.55
C TYR A 17 6.72 -5.53 -11.24
N ASP A 18 7.41 -6.38 -11.99
CA ASP A 18 7.37 -7.83 -11.79
C ASP A 18 7.87 -8.21 -10.39
N LYS A 19 8.94 -7.57 -9.93
CA LYS A 19 9.50 -7.81 -8.59
C LYS A 19 8.52 -7.44 -7.48
N VAL A 20 7.83 -6.33 -7.59
CA VAL A 20 6.84 -5.88 -6.62
C VAL A 20 5.69 -6.88 -6.53
N PHE A 21 5.12 -7.27 -7.66
CA PHE A 21 3.95 -8.17 -7.65
C PHE A 21 4.30 -9.60 -7.27
N ASN A 22 5.49 -10.08 -7.61
CA ASN A 22 5.98 -11.37 -7.11
C ASN A 22 6.11 -11.35 -5.57
N ARG A 23 6.59 -10.26 -5.01
CA ARG A 23 6.71 -10.09 -3.57
C ARG A 23 5.33 -10.02 -2.89
N LEU A 24 4.37 -9.30 -3.49
CA LEU A 24 3.02 -9.20 -2.96
C LEU A 24 2.31 -10.56 -2.98
N ASP A 25 2.50 -11.35 -4.02
CA ASP A 25 1.95 -12.70 -4.10
C ASP A 25 2.52 -13.59 -2.99
N TRP A 26 3.81 -13.51 -2.74
CA TRP A 26 4.47 -14.24 -1.66
C TRP A 26 3.94 -13.82 -0.28
N LEU A 27 3.77 -12.52 -0.06
CA LEU A 27 3.21 -12.00 1.18
C LEU A 27 1.76 -12.43 1.38
N GLU A 28 0.97 -12.47 0.32
CA GLU A 28 -0.42 -12.92 0.36
C GLU A 28 -0.51 -14.37 0.85
N GLU A 29 0.33 -15.25 0.33
CA GLU A 29 0.40 -16.64 0.77
C GLU A 29 0.86 -16.76 2.23
N ARG A 30 1.89 -16.02 2.61
CA ARG A 30 2.42 -16.06 3.98
C ARG A 30 1.38 -15.61 5.00
N LEU A 31 0.66 -14.54 4.70
CA LEU A 31 -0.36 -13.98 5.59
C LEU A 31 -1.68 -14.77 5.59
N ALA A 32 -1.84 -15.73 4.70
CA ALA A 32 -2.92 -16.70 4.78
C ALA A 32 -2.75 -17.66 5.96
N ASN A 33 -1.52 -17.86 6.41
CA ASN A 33 -1.16 -18.87 7.41
C ASN A 33 -0.80 -18.31 8.77
N GLN A 34 -0.58 -17.00 8.88
CA GLN A 34 -0.21 -16.35 10.14
C GLN A 34 -0.68 -14.90 10.17
N ARG A 35 -0.90 -14.37 11.37
CA ARG A 35 -1.46 -13.01 11.55
C ARG A 35 -0.51 -11.93 11.09
N TYR A 36 0.77 -12.03 11.46
CA TYR A 36 1.83 -11.09 11.13
C TYR A 36 2.96 -11.79 10.38
N LEU A 37 3.93 -11.03 9.88
CA LEU A 37 4.98 -11.59 9.01
C LEU A 37 5.85 -12.65 9.69
N PHE A 38 6.04 -12.56 11.00
CA PHE A 38 6.85 -13.50 11.77
C PHE A 38 6.03 -14.24 12.85
N GLY A 39 4.73 -14.44 12.62
CA GLY A 39 3.87 -15.22 13.49
C GLY A 39 2.77 -14.39 14.13
N ASP A 40 2.67 -14.43 15.45
CA ASP A 40 1.62 -13.78 16.23
C ASP A 40 2.04 -12.47 16.92
N GLN A 41 3.25 -12.00 16.65
CA GLN A 41 3.81 -10.77 17.20
C GLN A 41 4.12 -9.76 16.09
N ILE A 42 3.78 -8.50 16.33
CA ILE A 42 4.14 -7.39 15.42
C ILE A 42 5.63 -7.11 15.56
N THR A 43 6.33 -7.00 14.44
CA THR A 43 7.74 -6.65 14.38
C THR A 43 7.96 -5.39 13.56
N LEU A 44 9.18 -4.87 13.55
CA LEU A 44 9.56 -3.71 12.73
C LEU A 44 9.27 -3.93 11.24
N VAL A 45 9.35 -5.17 10.76
CA VAL A 45 9.06 -5.49 9.35
C VAL A 45 7.58 -5.27 9.03
N ASP A 46 6.67 -5.59 9.97
CA ASP A 46 5.24 -5.29 9.83
C ASP A 46 4.99 -3.77 9.74
N ILE A 47 5.68 -3.00 10.57
CA ILE A 47 5.57 -1.53 10.55
C ILE A 47 6.02 -0.99 9.19
N ASN A 48 7.16 -1.45 8.69
CA ASN A 48 7.69 -1.00 7.39
C ASN A 48 6.78 -1.41 6.23
N LEU A 49 6.24 -2.62 6.25
CA LEU A 49 5.31 -3.07 5.22
C LEU A 49 4.01 -2.26 5.26
N TYR A 50 3.48 -1.99 6.45
CA TYR A 50 2.26 -1.18 6.61
C TYR A 50 2.41 0.21 5.97
N VAL A 51 3.54 0.86 6.14
CA VAL A 51 3.81 2.17 5.54
C VAL A 51 3.65 2.11 4.02
N THR A 52 4.18 1.07 3.39
CA THR A 52 4.04 0.86 1.94
C THR A 52 2.59 0.54 1.56
N LEU A 53 1.94 -0.37 2.28
CA LEU A 53 0.57 -0.79 1.98
C LEU A 53 -0.43 0.36 2.14
N SER A 54 -0.25 1.21 3.13
CA SER A 54 -1.13 2.38 3.33
C SER A 54 -1.09 3.38 2.17
N ARG A 55 0.00 3.38 1.42
CA ARG A 55 0.19 4.24 0.24
C ARG A 55 -0.07 3.54 -1.08
N PHE A 56 -0.33 2.24 -1.07
CA PHE A 56 -0.30 1.45 -2.30
C PHE A 56 -1.39 1.85 -3.29
N ASP A 57 -2.65 1.75 -2.91
CA ASP A 57 -3.76 2.03 -3.82
C ASP A 57 -3.89 3.53 -4.12
N LEU A 58 -3.60 4.37 -3.14
CA LEU A 58 -3.72 5.81 -3.29
C LEU A 58 -2.61 6.41 -4.15
N VAL A 59 -1.38 5.95 -3.98
CA VAL A 59 -0.20 6.57 -4.58
C VAL A 59 0.44 5.67 -5.63
N PHE A 60 0.92 4.52 -5.25
CA PHE A 60 1.74 3.69 -6.14
C PHE A 60 0.95 3.15 -7.32
N TYR A 61 -0.27 2.71 -7.09
CA TYR A 61 -1.15 2.21 -8.13
C TYR A 61 -1.51 3.32 -9.14
N GLN A 62 -1.94 4.47 -8.66
CA GLN A 62 -2.47 5.55 -9.50
C GLN A 62 -1.36 6.40 -10.13
N LYS A 63 -0.36 6.79 -9.35
CA LYS A 63 0.66 7.76 -9.77
C LYS A 63 1.85 7.10 -10.46
N TYR A 64 2.29 5.97 -9.95
CA TYR A 64 3.50 5.30 -10.43
C TYR A 64 3.21 4.07 -11.30
N PHE A 65 1.95 3.84 -11.66
CA PHE A 65 1.54 2.76 -12.56
C PHE A 65 1.91 1.35 -12.05
N VAL A 66 1.96 1.17 -10.74
CA VAL A 66 2.13 -0.13 -10.10
C VAL A 66 0.75 -0.77 -10.01
N ASN A 67 0.21 -1.15 -11.16
CA ASN A 67 -1.22 -1.28 -11.36
C ASN A 67 -1.71 -2.64 -11.89
N LYS A 68 -0.98 -3.71 -11.59
CA LYS A 68 -1.45 -5.06 -11.91
C LYS A 68 -2.67 -5.45 -11.08
N LYS A 69 -2.60 -5.20 -9.76
CA LYS A 69 -3.66 -5.44 -8.78
C LYS A 69 -3.61 -4.36 -7.72
N ARG A 70 -4.76 -4.03 -7.16
CA ARG A 70 -4.87 -3.14 -6.00
C ARG A 70 -4.62 -3.93 -4.71
N LEU A 71 -4.28 -3.24 -3.62
CA LEU A 71 -4.17 -3.87 -2.31
C LEU A 71 -5.48 -4.58 -1.92
N VAL A 72 -6.62 -3.95 -2.19
CA VAL A 72 -7.94 -4.51 -1.87
C VAL A 72 -8.24 -5.81 -2.62
N ASP A 73 -7.51 -6.12 -3.68
CA ASP A 73 -7.66 -7.35 -4.46
C ASP A 73 -6.87 -8.53 -3.86
N TYR A 74 -6.08 -8.30 -2.81
CA TYR A 74 -5.35 -9.32 -2.07
C TYR A 74 -6.04 -9.57 -0.72
N PRO A 75 -6.88 -10.60 -0.59
CA PRO A 75 -7.72 -10.74 0.61
C PRO A 75 -6.94 -10.81 1.93
N ASN A 76 -5.85 -11.55 1.98
CA ASN A 76 -5.07 -11.67 3.22
C ASN A 76 -4.23 -10.42 3.50
N LEU A 77 -3.58 -9.85 2.48
CA LEU A 77 -2.86 -8.58 2.62
C LEU A 77 -3.79 -7.43 3.01
N TRP A 78 -4.97 -7.35 2.38
CA TRP A 78 -5.94 -6.31 2.69
C TRP A 78 -6.46 -6.40 4.12
N ASN A 79 -6.85 -7.61 4.56
CA ASN A 79 -7.28 -7.82 5.94
C ASN A 79 -6.14 -7.55 6.95
N TYR A 80 -4.92 -7.97 6.61
CA TYR A 80 -3.73 -7.67 7.39
C TYR A 80 -3.51 -6.15 7.54
N ALA A 81 -3.62 -5.40 6.45
CA ALA A 81 -3.45 -3.95 6.47
C ALA A 81 -4.52 -3.28 7.33
N LYS A 82 -5.78 -3.71 7.24
CA LYS A 82 -6.88 -3.20 8.07
C LYS A 82 -6.69 -3.57 9.54
N ASP A 83 -6.18 -4.76 9.84
CA ASP A 83 -5.89 -5.20 11.21
C ASP A 83 -4.86 -4.27 11.86
N LEU A 84 -3.80 -3.93 11.14
CA LEU A 84 -2.80 -2.96 11.63
C LEU A 84 -3.39 -1.55 11.75
N TYR A 85 -4.16 -1.11 10.76
CA TYR A 85 -4.82 0.21 10.80
C TYR A 85 -5.73 0.36 12.03
N ALA A 86 -6.39 -0.70 12.46
CA ALA A 86 -7.26 -0.69 13.62
C ALA A 86 -6.50 -0.47 14.95
N ILE A 87 -5.18 -0.66 14.95
CA ILE A 87 -4.35 -0.35 16.12
C ILE A 87 -4.16 1.16 16.17
N PRO A 88 -4.53 1.86 17.27
CA PRO A 88 -4.45 3.32 17.31
C PRO A 88 -3.08 3.90 16.97
N ALA A 89 -1.99 3.25 17.37
CA ALA A 89 -0.64 3.69 17.06
C ALA A 89 -0.37 3.75 15.55
N PHE A 90 -1.06 2.93 14.76
CA PHE A 90 -0.97 2.93 13.29
C PHE A 90 -2.02 3.83 12.66
N GLY A 91 -3.30 3.57 12.95
CA GLY A 91 -4.42 4.26 12.31
C GLY A 91 -4.46 5.76 12.62
N ASP A 92 -4.23 6.15 13.87
CA ASP A 92 -4.24 7.55 14.28
C ASP A 92 -3.09 8.35 13.65
N ASN A 93 -2.04 7.67 13.19
CA ASN A 93 -0.91 8.30 12.52
C ASN A 93 -0.96 8.15 10.98
N THR A 94 -2.03 7.58 10.45
CA THR A 94 -2.24 7.43 9.01
C THR A 94 -3.17 8.53 8.52
N ASN A 95 -2.62 9.50 7.79
CA ASN A 95 -3.38 10.64 7.26
C ASN A 95 -3.37 10.59 5.72
N PHE A 96 -4.45 10.08 5.14
CA PHE A 96 -4.59 9.93 3.70
C PHE A 96 -4.65 11.28 2.98
N GLU A 97 -5.23 12.30 3.58
CA GLU A 97 -5.27 13.63 3.01
C GLU A 97 -3.88 14.24 2.90
N SER A 98 -3.05 14.07 3.92
CA SER A 98 -1.64 14.49 3.86
C SER A 98 -0.85 13.74 2.79
N MET A 99 -1.15 12.45 2.57
CA MET A 99 -0.54 11.67 1.48
C MET A 99 -0.91 12.24 0.12
N ARG A 100 -2.19 12.59 -0.10
CA ARG A 100 -2.65 13.21 -1.34
C ARG A 100 -1.94 14.52 -1.59
N GLN A 101 -1.87 15.38 -0.59
CA GLN A 101 -1.17 16.66 -0.71
C GLN A 101 0.30 16.47 -1.04
N ARG A 102 0.99 15.60 -0.30
CA ARG A 102 2.42 15.38 -0.47
C ARG A 102 2.77 14.81 -1.84
N PHE A 103 2.04 13.79 -2.30
CA PHE A 103 2.39 13.09 -3.52
C PHE A 103 1.80 13.69 -4.78
N TYR A 104 0.74 14.49 -4.69
CA TYR A 104 0.06 15.05 -5.84
C TYR A 104 0.14 16.57 -5.95
N GLU A 105 0.26 17.30 -4.84
CA GLU A 105 0.43 18.76 -4.85
C GLU A 105 1.87 19.20 -4.87
N VAL A 106 2.71 18.59 -4.02
CA VAL A 106 4.07 19.07 -3.73
C VAL A 106 5.12 18.40 -4.60
N ASP A 107 4.82 17.25 -5.16
CA ASP A 107 5.79 16.50 -5.94
C ASP A 107 6.07 17.18 -7.29
N HIS A 108 7.31 17.62 -7.47
CA HIS A 108 7.77 18.28 -8.69
C HIS A 108 7.96 17.25 -9.81
N THR A 109 6.94 17.06 -10.63
CA THR A 109 7.10 16.33 -11.88
C THR A 109 7.58 17.28 -12.98
N PRO A 110 8.27 16.75 -14.02
CA PRO A 110 8.72 17.59 -15.14
C PRO A 110 7.60 18.29 -15.93
N GLN A 111 6.35 18.07 -15.55
CA GLN A 111 5.16 18.65 -16.18
C GLN A 111 4.60 19.81 -15.35
N GLU A 112 5.47 20.73 -14.95
CA GLU A 112 5.12 21.85 -14.08
C GLU A 112 4.01 22.76 -14.63
N ASP A 113 3.79 22.76 -15.94
CA ASP A 113 2.80 23.60 -16.60
C ASP A 113 1.39 23.00 -16.67
N LEU A 114 1.20 21.75 -16.21
CA LEU A 114 -0.10 21.12 -16.21
C LEU A 114 -0.83 21.30 -14.87
N PRO A 115 -2.15 21.50 -14.88
CA PRO A 115 -2.92 21.55 -13.64
C PRO A 115 -2.70 20.26 -12.84
N ARG A 116 -2.39 20.39 -11.57
CA ARG A 116 -2.22 19.24 -10.68
C ARG A 116 -3.58 18.70 -10.29
N ILE A 117 -3.84 17.47 -10.67
CA ILE A 117 -5.07 16.77 -10.32
C ILE A 117 -4.78 15.90 -9.11
N ILE A 118 -5.55 16.11 -8.05
CA ILE A 118 -5.51 15.28 -6.85
C ILE A 118 -6.63 14.26 -6.97
N PRO A 119 -6.34 12.94 -6.99
CA PRO A 119 -7.39 11.93 -7.12
C PRO A 119 -8.33 11.95 -5.90
N LEU A 120 -9.61 11.78 -6.14
CA LEU A 120 -10.62 11.74 -5.07
C LEU A 120 -10.71 10.37 -4.39
N GLY A 121 -10.40 9.30 -5.10
CA GLY A 121 -10.43 7.94 -4.60
C GLY A 121 -9.04 7.35 -4.39
N PRO A 122 -8.93 6.16 -3.79
CA PRO A 122 -10.06 5.41 -3.22
C PRO A 122 -10.64 6.06 -1.96
N ASP A 123 -11.85 5.64 -1.58
CA ASP A 123 -12.51 6.13 -0.35
C ASP A 123 -11.74 5.62 0.88
N ASP A 124 -11.28 6.54 1.71
CA ASP A 124 -10.45 6.22 2.87
C ASP A 124 -11.19 5.43 3.94
N SER A 125 -12.52 5.54 3.99
CA SER A 125 -13.35 4.84 4.98
C SER A 125 -13.30 3.32 4.84
N ILE A 126 -12.87 2.79 3.70
CA ILE A 126 -12.72 1.34 3.51
C ILE A 126 -11.72 0.72 4.50
N TRP A 127 -10.76 1.52 4.99
CA TRP A 127 -9.78 1.07 5.98
C TRP A 127 -10.40 0.79 7.35
N GLU A 128 -11.59 1.33 7.61
CA GLU A 128 -12.33 1.12 8.86
C GLU A 128 -13.22 -0.11 8.81
N GLU A 129 -13.32 -0.79 7.67
CA GLU A 129 -14.08 -2.02 7.53
C GLU A 129 -13.52 -3.13 8.42
N ALA A 130 -14.40 -4.04 8.83
CA ALA A 130 -14.00 -5.20 9.63
C ALA A 130 -12.98 -6.07 8.87
N ASN A 131 -12.08 -6.70 9.61
CA ASN A 131 -11.14 -7.68 9.09
C ASN A 131 -11.31 -9.01 9.82
N ASP A 132 -10.77 -10.08 9.24
CA ASP A 132 -10.92 -11.45 9.75
C ASP A 132 -9.74 -11.92 10.62
N ARG A 133 -8.73 -11.06 10.85
CA ARG A 133 -7.44 -11.51 11.41
C ARG A 133 -7.56 -11.99 12.85
N ALA A 134 -8.29 -11.25 13.69
CA ALA A 134 -8.49 -11.65 15.09
C ALA A 134 -9.30 -12.94 15.21
N GLU A 135 -10.32 -13.11 14.36
CA GLU A 135 -11.15 -14.31 14.32
C GLU A 135 -10.34 -15.52 13.82
N LYS A 136 -9.52 -15.33 12.78
CA LYS A 136 -8.78 -16.40 12.13
C LYS A 136 -7.54 -16.84 12.92
N PHE A 137 -6.86 -15.93 13.61
CA PHE A 137 -5.59 -16.20 14.27
C PHE A 137 -5.59 -15.98 15.79
N GLY A 138 -6.70 -15.72 16.34
CA GLY A 138 -6.85 -15.59 17.76
C GLY A 138 -6.73 -14.26 18.38
#